data_ba9fa2a10bf533cc3b7b0efc32087cca
#
_entry.id   ba9fa2a10bf533cc3b7b0efc32087cca
#
_cell.length_a   1.000
_cell.length_b   1.000
_cell.length_c   1.000
_cell.angle_alpha   90.00
_cell.angle_beta   90.00
_cell.angle_gamma   90.00
#
_symmetry.space_group_name_H-M   'P 1'
#
loop_
_entity.id
_entity.type
_entity.pdbx_description
1 polymer ?
#
loop_
_entity_poly.entity_id
_entity_poly.type
_entity_poly.pdbx_seq_one_letter_code
_entity_poly.pdbx_strand_id
1 'polypeptide(L)'
;SLVRKGVVDDLVAQYGHLIVDECHHVSAHSFEQVTRQAKAKFVTGLSATVARKDGHHPIIFMQCGPVRYRVNAKEQAAARPFAHTVLIRPTAFRSLKAGNADARRQFHDLYAELIADQARNRLICEDIMQAIREGRSPIVLTERNEHLNRLELQLSADVSHLIVFRGGMRKKE
;
A
#
# COMPACT_ATOMS: atom_id res chain seq x y z
N SER A 1 -3.92 10.10 -16.79
CA SER A 1 -5.19 10.04 -16.06
C SER A 1 -6.33 9.93 -17.03
N LEU A 2 -7.22 8.96 -16.87
CA LEU A 2 -8.43 8.79 -17.68
C LEU A 2 -9.51 9.84 -17.36
N VAL A 3 -9.38 10.55 -16.26
CA VAL A 3 -10.26 11.64 -15.86
C VAL A 3 -9.46 12.94 -15.76
N ARG A 4 -9.87 13.98 -16.49
CA ARG A 4 -9.28 15.32 -16.42
C ARG A 4 -10.38 16.34 -16.21
N LYS A 5 -10.31 17.15 -15.14
CA LYS A 5 -11.32 18.16 -14.79
C LYS A 5 -12.76 17.65 -14.80
N GLY A 6 -12.97 16.41 -14.34
CA GLY A 6 -14.30 15.78 -14.31
C GLY A 6 -14.79 15.20 -15.64
N VAL A 7 -13.99 15.27 -16.71
CA VAL A 7 -14.31 14.69 -18.02
C VAL A 7 -13.53 13.39 -18.19
N VAL A 8 -14.22 12.32 -18.54
CA VAL A 8 -13.62 11.00 -18.85
C VAL A 8 -13.15 11.01 -20.30
N ASP A 9 -11.98 10.41 -20.55
CA ASP A 9 -11.43 10.28 -21.89
C ASP A 9 -12.28 9.35 -22.76
N ASP A 10 -12.60 9.78 -23.98
CA ASP A 10 -13.40 9.00 -24.96
C ASP A 10 -12.78 7.64 -25.33
N LEU A 11 -11.49 7.47 -25.06
CA LEU A 11 -10.80 6.20 -25.22
C LEU A 11 -11.51 5.06 -24.48
N VAL A 12 -12.07 5.34 -23.30
CA VAL A 12 -12.75 4.34 -22.46
C VAL A 12 -13.96 3.70 -23.16
N ALA A 13 -14.63 4.47 -24.03
CA ALA A 13 -15.81 4.01 -24.76
C ALA A 13 -15.47 3.09 -25.97
N GLN A 14 -14.19 2.97 -26.34
CA GLN A 14 -13.77 2.24 -27.55
C GLN A 14 -13.46 0.76 -27.27
N TYR A 15 -13.38 0.33 -26.01
CA TYR A 15 -13.02 -1.02 -25.65
C TYR A 15 -14.24 -1.89 -25.30
N GLY A 16 -14.22 -3.11 -25.79
CA GLY A 16 -15.29 -4.10 -25.55
C GLY A 16 -15.17 -4.85 -24.23
N HIS A 17 -14.00 -4.79 -23.57
CA HIS A 17 -13.74 -5.40 -22.26
C HIS A 17 -12.99 -4.41 -21.35
N LEU A 18 -13.54 -4.19 -20.17
CA LEU A 18 -12.94 -3.38 -19.12
C LEU A 18 -12.46 -4.29 -17.99
N ILE A 19 -11.17 -4.25 -17.69
CA ILE A 19 -10.58 -4.92 -16.53
C ILE A 19 -10.24 -3.85 -15.48
N VAL A 20 -10.81 -4.00 -14.29
CA VAL A 20 -10.60 -3.08 -13.17
C VAL A 20 -9.82 -3.79 -12.09
N ASP A 21 -8.52 -3.47 -12.00
CA ASP A 21 -7.68 -3.94 -10.90
C ASP A 21 -7.98 -3.12 -9.63
N GLU A 22 -7.84 -3.77 -8.48
CA GLU A 22 -8.21 -3.20 -7.18
C GLU A 22 -9.64 -2.58 -7.19
N CYS A 23 -10.60 -3.34 -7.72
CA CYS A 23 -11.96 -2.86 -7.95
C CYS A 23 -12.70 -2.39 -6.69
N HIS A 24 -12.18 -2.65 -5.49
CA HIS A 24 -12.68 -2.06 -4.25
C HIS A 24 -12.55 -0.53 -4.21
N HIS A 25 -11.75 0.07 -5.10
CA HIS A 25 -11.67 1.52 -5.28
C HIS A 25 -12.73 2.09 -6.25
N VAL A 26 -13.51 1.27 -6.95
CA VAL A 26 -14.54 1.72 -7.91
C VAL A 26 -15.59 2.64 -7.27
N SER A 27 -15.81 2.51 -5.96
CA SER A 27 -16.68 3.42 -5.22
C SER A 27 -16.13 4.85 -5.06
N ALA A 28 -14.87 5.11 -5.42
CA ALA A 28 -14.37 6.47 -5.52
C ALA A 28 -14.96 7.18 -6.74
N HIS A 29 -15.40 8.42 -6.57
CA HIS A 29 -16.15 9.20 -7.57
C HIS A 29 -15.52 9.17 -8.97
N SER A 30 -14.20 9.33 -9.09
CA SER A 30 -13.52 9.32 -10.39
C SER A 30 -13.52 7.95 -11.08
N PHE A 31 -13.44 6.87 -10.31
CA PHE A 31 -13.51 5.51 -10.86
C PHE A 31 -14.92 5.17 -11.31
N GLU A 32 -15.93 5.56 -10.52
CA GLU A 32 -17.33 5.38 -10.90
C GLU A 32 -17.66 6.10 -12.21
N GLN A 33 -17.17 7.33 -12.41
CA GLN A 33 -17.34 8.06 -13.66
C GLN A 33 -16.78 7.29 -14.86
N VAL A 34 -15.59 6.70 -14.74
CA VAL A 34 -14.97 5.90 -15.81
C VAL A 34 -15.82 4.67 -16.13
N THR A 35 -16.23 3.91 -15.12
CA THR A 35 -17.00 2.68 -15.31
C THR A 35 -18.38 2.95 -15.92
N ARG A 36 -19.04 4.04 -15.55
CA ARG A 36 -20.34 4.45 -16.11
C ARG A 36 -20.25 4.90 -17.57
N GLN A 37 -19.13 5.44 -18.02
CA GLN A 37 -18.94 5.84 -19.42
C GLN A 37 -18.35 4.74 -20.30
N ALA A 38 -17.84 3.67 -19.73
CA ALA A 38 -17.36 2.52 -20.48
C ALA A 38 -18.55 1.85 -21.21
N LYS A 39 -18.44 1.69 -22.52
CA LYS A 39 -19.40 0.92 -23.35
C LYS A 39 -19.02 -0.55 -23.49
N ALA A 40 -18.17 -1.03 -22.57
CA ALA A 40 -17.67 -2.38 -22.59
C ALA A 40 -18.80 -3.41 -22.39
N LYS A 41 -18.83 -4.42 -23.26
CA LYS A 41 -19.76 -5.56 -23.14
C LYS A 41 -19.41 -6.43 -21.93
N PHE A 42 -18.12 -6.51 -21.60
CA PHE A 42 -17.63 -7.32 -20.48
C PHE A 42 -16.88 -6.43 -19.48
N VAL A 43 -17.14 -6.64 -18.19
CA VAL A 43 -16.46 -5.98 -17.10
C VAL A 43 -15.94 -7.04 -16.14
N THR A 44 -14.64 -6.99 -15.84
CA THR A 44 -13.99 -7.89 -14.88
C THR A 44 -13.35 -7.06 -13.77
N GLY A 45 -13.81 -7.23 -12.54
CA GLY A 45 -13.20 -6.65 -11.36
C GLY A 45 -12.25 -7.65 -10.70
N LEU A 46 -11.05 -7.20 -10.36
CA LEU A 46 -10.05 -7.95 -9.59
C LEU A 46 -9.84 -7.23 -8.25
N SER A 47 -9.82 -7.96 -7.15
CA SER A 47 -9.51 -7.40 -5.83
C SER A 47 -9.12 -8.49 -4.85
N ALA A 48 -8.16 -8.20 -3.99
CA ALA A 48 -7.84 -9.03 -2.84
C ALA A 48 -8.91 -8.93 -1.72
N THR A 49 -9.62 -7.79 -1.63
CA THR A 49 -10.63 -7.51 -0.61
C THR A 49 -11.84 -6.84 -1.23
N VAL A 50 -12.98 -7.52 -1.24
CA VAL A 50 -14.24 -6.96 -1.75
C VAL A 50 -15.01 -6.23 -0.65
N ALA A 51 -14.93 -6.71 0.58
CA ALA A 51 -15.61 -6.10 1.72
C ALA A 51 -14.92 -4.79 2.14
N ARG A 52 -15.68 -3.70 2.16
CA ARG A 52 -15.21 -2.38 2.58
C ARG A 52 -15.75 -2.04 3.97
N LYS A 53 -14.92 -1.40 4.79
CA LYS A 53 -15.29 -0.94 6.14
C LYS A 53 -16.36 0.17 6.12
N ASP A 54 -16.44 0.93 5.03
CA ASP A 54 -17.38 2.04 4.85
C ASP A 54 -18.76 1.61 4.29
N GLY A 55 -18.97 0.31 4.04
CA GLY A 55 -20.25 -0.22 3.54
C GLY A 55 -20.55 0.02 2.05
N HIS A 56 -19.67 0.72 1.31
CA HIS A 56 -19.86 1.03 -0.12
C HIS A 56 -19.54 -0.13 -1.09
N HIS A 57 -19.35 -1.35 -0.59
CA HIS A 57 -19.14 -2.53 -1.44
C HIS A 57 -20.28 -2.86 -2.42
N PRO A 58 -21.56 -2.50 -2.21
CA PRO A 58 -22.60 -2.76 -3.20
C PRO A 58 -22.34 -2.09 -4.55
N ILE A 59 -21.66 -0.92 -4.56
CA ILE A 59 -21.32 -0.21 -5.81
C ILE A 59 -20.38 -1.07 -6.68
N ILE A 60 -19.48 -1.82 -6.06
CA ILE A 60 -18.57 -2.74 -6.77
C ILE A 60 -19.37 -3.80 -7.53
N PHE A 61 -20.37 -4.39 -6.87
CA PHE A 61 -21.23 -5.40 -7.49
C PHE A 61 -22.12 -4.82 -8.58
N MET A 62 -22.58 -3.59 -8.44
CA MET A 62 -23.35 -2.90 -9.48
C MET A 62 -22.52 -2.65 -10.74
N GLN A 63 -21.24 -2.34 -10.60
CA GLN A 63 -20.33 -2.00 -11.71
C GLN A 63 -19.62 -3.22 -12.31
N CYS A 64 -19.17 -4.16 -11.49
CA CYS A 64 -18.35 -5.31 -11.89
C CYS A 64 -19.11 -6.64 -11.87
N GLY A 65 -20.35 -6.65 -11.37
CA GLY A 65 -21.14 -7.88 -11.18
C GLY A 65 -20.76 -8.66 -9.92
N PRO A 66 -21.40 -9.81 -9.68
CA PRO A 66 -21.16 -10.63 -8.50
C PRO A 66 -19.81 -11.33 -8.56
N VAL A 67 -19.30 -11.76 -7.39
CA VAL A 67 -18.07 -12.55 -7.31
C VAL A 67 -18.25 -13.87 -8.07
N ARG A 68 -17.47 -14.08 -9.12
CA ARG A 68 -17.48 -15.27 -9.96
C ARG A 68 -16.45 -16.30 -9.55
N TYR A 69 -15.31 -15.82 -9.05
CA TYR A 69 -14.23 -16.69 -8.65
C TYR A 69 -13.54 -16.13 -7.38
N ARG A 70 -13.12 -17.02 -6.51
CA ARG A 70 -12.42 -16.67 -5.28
C ARG A 70 -11.23 -17.59 -5.09
N VAL A 71 -10.06 -16.98 -4.93
CA VAL A 71 -8.82 -17.70 -4.64
C VAL A 71 -8.71 -17.91 -3.13
N ASN A 72 -8.49 -19.15 -2.73
CA ASN A 72 -8.18 -19.46 -1.35
C ASN A 72 -6.70 -19.17 -1.06
N ALA A 73 -6.44 -18.13 -0.28
CA ALA A 73 -5.07 -17.70 0.03
C ALA A 73 -4.24 -18.80 0.75
N LYS A 74 -4.88 -19.67 1.56
CA LYS A 74 -4.20 -20.77 2.24
C LYS A 74 -3.78 -21.85 1.26
N GLU A 75 -4.65 -22.23 0.32
CA GLU A 75 -4.33 -23.21 -0.72
C GLU A 75 -3.24 -22.72 -1.66
N GLN A 76 -3.31 -21.43 -2.04
CA GLN A 76 -2.27 -20.82 -2.86
C GLN A 76 -0.93 -20.72 -2.11
N ALA A 77 -0.93 -20.38 -0.83
CA ALA A 77 0.29 -20.34 -0.04
C ALA A 77 0.92 -21.73 0.09
N ALA A 78 0.10 -22.79 0.24
CA ALA A 78 0.59 -24.17 0.28
C ALA A 78 1.16 -24.66 -1.06
N ALA A 79 0.64 -24.15 -2.19
CA ALA A 79 1.11 -24.48 -3.52
C ALA A 79 2.36 -23.69 -3.97
N ARG A 80 2.78 -22.66 -3.23
CA ARG A 80 3.95 -21.86 -3.59
C ARG A 80 5.25 -22.54 -3.13
N PRO A 81 6.33 -22.49 -3.95
CA PRO A 81 7.59 -23.16 -3.66
C PRO A 81 8.47 -22.43 -2.60
N PHE A 82 7.96 -21.47 -1.86
CA PHE A 82 8.73 -20.74 -0.86
C PHE A 82 7.98 -20.61 0.46
N ALA A 83 8.74 -20.71 1.55
CA ALA A 83 8.24 -20.54 2.89
C ALA A 83 8.11 -19.05 3.24
N HIS A 84 7.04 -18.69 3.96
CA HIS A 84 6.87 -17.36 4.53
C HIS A 84 7.19 -17.43 6.01
N THR A 85 8.10 -16.57 6.46
CA THR A 85 8.46 -16.45 7.87
C THR A 85 8.19 -15.02 8.34
N VAL A 86 7.49 -14.88 9.46
CA VAL A 86 7.27 -13.60 10.13
C VAL A 86 8.19 -13.53 11.34
N LEU A 87 9.11 -12.56 11.34
CA LEU A 87 10.00 -12.28 12.45
C LEU A 87 9.49 -11.05 13.21
N ILE A 88 9.02 -11.27 14.43
CA ILE A 88 8.57 -10.18 15.30
C ILE A 88 9.78 -9.67 16.08
N ARG A 89 10.06 -8.35 15.97
CA ARG A 89 11.17 -7.67 16.65
C ARG A 89 10.61 -6.80 17.79
N PRO A 90 10.63 -7.25 19.03
CA PRO A 90 10.17 -6.44 20.16
C PRO A 90 11.13 -5.25 20.38
N THR A 91 10.57 -4.11 20.77
CA THR A 91 11.34 -2.90 21.13
C THR A 91 11.00 -2.46 22.55
N ALA A 92 11.92 -1.74 23.19
CA ALA A 92 11.69 -1.14 24.52
C ALA A 92 10.92 0.19 24.44
N PHE A 93 10.44 0.57 23.26
CA PHE A 93 9.72 1.83 23.07
C PHE A 93 8.55 1.96 24.06
N ARG A 94 8.44 3.14 24.68
CA ARG A 94 7.31 3.55 25.52
C ARG A 94 6.95 4.99 25.17
N SER A 95 5.69 5.24 24.83
CA SER A 95 5.22 6.61 24.63
C SER A 95 5.11 7.32 25.97
N LEU A 96 5.65 8.52 26.06
CA LEU A 96 5.63 9.37 27.25
C LEU A 96 4.36 10.24 27.32
N LYS A 97 3.59 10.33 26.22
CA LYS A 97 2.44 11.23 26.07
C LYS A 97 1.09 10.50 26.16
N ALA A 98 0.93 9.63 27.13
CA ALA A 98 -0.40 9.08 27.47
C ALA A 98 -1.22 10.14 28.22
N GLY A 99 -2.01 10.95 27.53
CA GLY A 99 -2.83 11.99 28.14
C GLY A 99 -4.08 12.29 27.30
N ASN A 100 -5.06 13.01 27.90
CA ASN A 100 -6.41 13.32 27.42
C ASN A 100 -6.51 14.18 26.13
N ALA A 101 -5.67 13.98 25.14
CA ALA A 101 -5.75 14.66 23.86
C ALA A 101 -6.66 13.90 22.87
N ASP A 102 -7.20 14.62 21.88
CA ASP A 102 -7.96 14.05 20.75
C ASP A 102 -7.19 12.87 20.11
N ALA A 103 -7.88 11.77 19.84
CA ALA A 103 -7.31 10.52 19.32
C ALA A 103 -6.43 10.72 18.07
N ARG A 104 -6.77 11.67 17.19
CA ARG A 104 -5.95 12.04 16.02
C ARG A 104 -4.61 12.67 16.39
N ARG A 105 -4.60 13.56 17.41
CA ARG A 105 -3.36 14.19 17.90
C ARG A 105 -2.49 13.17 18.62
N GLN A 106 -3.08 12.30 19.43
CA GLN A 106 -2.36 11.19 20.08
C GLN A 106 -1.68 10.29 19.06
N PHE A 107 -2.36 9.95 17.97
CA PHE A 107 -1.80 9.12 16.91
C PHE A 107 -0.63 9.80 16.19
N HIS A 108 -0.74 11.09 15.88
CA HIS A 108 0.31 11.87 15.26
C HIS A 108 1.55 11.98 16.16
N ASP A 109 1.35 12.26 17.44
CA ASP A 109 2.42 12.37 18.43
C ASP A 109 3.12 11.03 18.65
N LEU A 110 2.37 9.94 18.73
CA LEU A 110 2.91 8.58 18.82
C LEU A 110 3.81 8.24 17.63
N TYR A 111 3.41 8.58 16.40
CA TYR A 111 4.25 8.38 15.23
C TYR A 111 5.52 9.24 15.27
N ALA A 112 5.45 10.47 15.73
CA ALA A 112 6.62 11.34 15.89
C ALA A 112 7.62 10.76 16.91
N GLU A 113 7.12 10.25 18.03
CA GLU A 113 7.95 9.56 19.03
C GLU A 113 8.59 8.27 18.49
N LEU A 114 7.82 7.44 17.75
CA LEU A 114 8.33 6.23 17.10
C LEU A 114 9.42 6.53 16.06
N ILE A 115 9.27 7.59 15.28
CA ILE A 115 10.26 8.05 14.29
C ILE A 115 11.53 8.56 15.00
N ALA A 116 11.37 9.20 16.15
CA ALA A 116 12.48 9.75 16.91
C ALA A 116 13.26 8.69 17.71
N ASP A 117 12.69 7.52 17.97
CA ASP A 117 13.31 6.45 18.76
C ASP A 117 14.55 5.88 18.06
N GLN A 118 15.72 6.28 18.55
CA GLN A 118 17.01 5.90 17.99
C GLN A 118 17.31 4.41 18.16
N ALA A 119 16.88 3.79 19.28
CA ALA A 119 17.13 2.37 19.53
C ALA A 119 16.35 1.51 18.54
N ARG A 120 15.07 1.87 18.29
CA ARG A 120 14.22 1.23 17.28
C ARG A 120 14.79 1.41 15.87
N ASN A 121 15.22 2.61 15.49
CA ASN A 121 15.78 2.87 14.18
C ASN A 121 17.10 2.11 13.96
N ARG A 122 17.94 2.02 14.99
CA ARG A 122 19.17 1.20 14.94
C ARG A 122 18.84 -0.27 14.71
N LEU A 123 17.88 -0.84 15.43
CA LEU A 123 17.44 -2.22 15.25
C LEU A 123 16.96 -2.48 13.82
N ILE A 124 16.18 -1.54 13.23
CA ILE A 124 15.74 -1.64 11.84
C ILE A 124 16.95 -1.67 10.88
N CYS A 125 17.90 -0.77 11.06
CA CYS A 125 19.10 -0.72 10.21
C CYS A 125 19.95 -1.99 10.37
N GLU A 126 20.12 -2.50 11.58
CA GLU A 126 20.85 -3.75 11.85
C GLU A 126 20.19 -4.95 11.13
N ASP A 127 18.86 -5.07 11.18
CA ASP A 127 18.13 -6.12 10.48
C ASP A 127 18.25 -6.00 8.95
N ILE A 128 18.22 -4.78 8.42
CA ILE A 128 18.45 -4.52 6.99
C ILE A 128 19.85 -4.94 6.58
N MET A 129 20.87 -4.50 7.33
CA MET A 129 22.25 -4.84 7.06
C MET A 129 22.52 -6.35 7.17
N GLN A 130 21.88 -7.01 8.13
CA GLN A 130 21.97 -8.46 8.24
C GLN A 130 21.37 -9.15 7.01
N ALA A 131 20.19 -8.72 6.55
CA ALA A 131 19.57 -9.26 5.35
C ALA A 131 20.44 -9.09 4.10
N ILE A 132 21.11 -7.91 3.96
CA ILE A 132 22.04 -7.65 2.85
C ILE A 132 23.26 -8.58 2.93
N ARG A 133 23.87 -8.76 4.11
CA ARG A 133 24.99 -9.69 4.31
C ARG A 133 24.62 -11.13 3.97
N GLU A 134 23.37 -11.50 4.16
CA GLU A 134 22.83 -12.82 3.77
C GLU A 134 22.48 -12.91 2.26
N GLY A 135 22.83 -11.92 1.45
CA GLY A 135 22.57 -11.88 0.01
C GLY A 135 21.12 -11.58 -0.37
N ARG A 136 20.30 -11.09 0.57
CA ARG A 136 18.92 -10.71 0.32
C ARG A 136 18.81 -9.25 -0.14
N SER A 137 17.73 -8.95 -0.85
CA SER A 137 17.36 -7.57 -1.26
C SER A 137 16.17 -7.11 -0.44
N PRO A 138 16.35 -6.52 0.75
CA PRO A 138 15.26 -6.15 1.63
C PRO A 138 14.48 -4.97 1.06
N ILE A 139 13.14 -4.99 1.22
CA ILE A 139 12.25 -3.87 0.95
C ILE A 139 11.80 -3.32 2.30
N VAL A 140 12.04 -2.02 2.53
CA VAL A 140 11.64 -1.33 3.75
C VAL A 140 10.46 -0.44 3.45
N LEU A 141 9.36 -0.64 4.17
CA LEU A 141 8.15 0.15 4.02
C LEU A 141 7.95 1.05 5.24
N THR A 142 7.75 2.33 4.98
CA THR A 142 7.39 3.31 6.00
C THR A 142 6.33 4.28 5.46
N GLU A 143 5.41 4.67 6.30
CA GLU A 143 4.32 5.58 5.93
C GLU A 143 4.73 7.06 5.99
N ARG A 144 5.83 7.39 6.70
CA ARG A 144 6.23 8.77 6.98
C ARG A 144 7.52 9.13 6.26
N ASN A 145 7.49 10.21 5.49
CA ASN A 145 8.67 10.73 4.78
C ASN A 145 9.82 11.10 5.72
N GLU A 146 9.52 11.60 6.93
CA GLU A 146 10.55 11.90 7.92
C GLU A 146 11.30 10.63 8.36
N HIS A 147 10.58 9.53 8.60
CA HIS A 147 11.21 8.25 8.93
C HIS A 147 12.03 7.72 7.76
N LEU A 148 11.50 7.83 6.53
CA LEU A 148 12.22 7.46 5.32
C LEU A 148 13.57 8.20 5.21
N ASN A 149 13.56 9.53 5.41
CA ASN A 149 14.78 10.36 5.38
C ASN A 149 15.81 9.95 6.44
N ARG A 150 15.35 9.61 7.65
CA ARG A 150 16.23 9.16 8.73
C ARG A 150 16.89 7.82 8.41
N LEU A 151 16.11 6.85 7.91
CA LEU A 151 16.64 5.55 7.51
C LEU A 151 17.58 5.66 6.31
N GLU A 152 17.24 6.48 5.31
CA GLU A 152 18.08 6.78 4.17
C GLU A 152 19.46 7.34 4.63
N LEU A 153 19.45 8.34 5.52
CA LEU A 153 20.69 8.93 6.05
C LEU A 153 21.56 7.90 6.79
N GLN A 154 20.93 7.02 7.59
CA GLN A 154 21.66 6.00 8.35
C GLN A 154 22.22 4.89 7.47
N LEU A 155 21.51 4.51 6.40
CA LEU A 155 21.91 3.41 5.52
C LEU A 155 22.84 3.83 4.38
N SER A 156 22.81 5.11 3.99
CA SER A 156 23.59 5.62 2.84
C SER A 156 25.10 5.46 2.96
N ALA A 157 25.63 5.38 4.18
CA ALA A 157 27.04 5.17 4.42
C ALA A 157 27.48 3.72 4.17
N ASP A 158 26.60 2.74 4.41
CA ASP A 158 26.94 1.32 4.45
C ASP A 158 26.34 0.53 3.26
N VAL A 159 25.35 1.12 2.53
CA VAL A 159 24.64 0.47 1.43
C VAL A 159 24.94 1.16 0.11
N SER A 160 25.70 0.50 -0.76
CA SER A 160 26.11 1.05 -2.06
C SER A 160 24.97 1.22 -3.08
N HIS A 161 23.93 0.39 -3.00
CA HIS A 161 22.79 0.40 -3.91
C HIS A 161 21.48 0.62 -3.15
N LEU A 162 21.32 1.80 -2.56
CA LEU A 162 20.10 2.21 -1.86
C LEU A 162 19.18 2.94 -2.84
N ILE A 163 17.99 2.38 -3.06
CA ILE A 163 16.96 3.00 -3.89
C ILE A 163 15.83 3.48 -2.99
N VAL A 164 15.47 4.76 -3.11
CA VAL A 164 14.43 5.38 -2.30
C VAL A 164 13.27 5.82 -3.19
N PHE A 165 12.06 5.33 -2.89
CA PHE A 165 10.84 5.74 -3.57
C PHE A 165 9.99 6.62 -2.67
N ARG A 166 9.51 7.73 -3.21
CA ARG A 166 8.62 8.69 -2.52
C ARG A 166 7.40 8.99 -3.38
N GLY A 167 6.28 9.30 -2.72
CA GLY A 167 5.13 9.82 -3.43
C GLY A 167 5.46 11.13 -4.17
N GLY A 168 4.98 11.27 -5.41
CA GLY A 168 5.18 12.48 -6.21
C GLY A 168 6.51 12.56 -6.97
N MET A 169 7.38 11.56 -6.91
CA MET A 169 8.60 11.50 -7.74
C MET A 169 8.24 11.50 -9.24
N ARG A 170 9.00 12.24 -10.05
CA ARG A 170 8.87 12.25 -11.50
C ARG A 170 9.49 10.98 -12.10
N LYS A 171 8.99 10.54 -13.27
CA LYS A 171 9.47 9.33 -13.98
C LYS A 171 10.96 9.29 -14.33
N LYS A 172 11.74 10.31 -14.03
CA LYS A 172 13.17 10.44 -14.37
C LYS A 172 14.10 10.51 -13.15
N GLU A 173 13.57 10.30 -11.96
CA GLU A 173 14.37 10.31 -10.72
C GLU A 173 14.51 8.88 -10.17
#